data_b1699e062349a1e44ef12018536bcbf6
#
_entry.id   b1699e062349a1e44ef12018536bcbf6
#
_cell.length_a   1.000
_cell.length_b   1.000
_cell.length_c   1.000
_cell.angle_alpha   90.00
_cell.angle_beta   90.00
_cell.angle_gamma   90.00
#
_symmetry.space_group_name_H-M   'P 1'
#
loop_
_entity.id
_entity.type
_entity.pdbx_description
1 polymer ?
#
loop_
_entity_poly.entity_id
_entity_poly.type
_entity_poly.pdbx_seq_one_letter_code
_entity_poly.pdbx_strand_id
1 'polypeptide(L)'
;MENELHNMRKEMEELKSAIKDKGQENLDGMIQRTDSPFTNEVLNHPLSPKFRLPQLQSYDDSKDPLDHIELFKTLMLLQMTLDEVMCRAIPTTLKGARVWFSKIPPGIVAVFEQLSKGFVRHFIGGQRQKKPTSHLLNIQQVEGESLRQYVTQFNKELL
;
A
#
# COMPACT_ATOMS: atom_id res chain seq x y z
N MET A 1 31.36 -6.61 -52.36
CA MET A 1 31.95 -6.87 -51.01
C MET A 1 31.85 -5.65 -50.08
N GLU A 2 32.36 -4.50 -50.43
CA GLU A 2 32.29 -3.32 -49.54
C GLU A 2 30.85 -2.86 -49.23
N ASN A 3 29.94 -2.95 -50.22
CA ASN A 3 28.53 -2.60 -50.03
C ASN A 3 27.79 -3.59 -49.13
N GLU A 4 28.15 -4.87 -49.16
CA GLU A 4 27.51 -5.87 -48.29
C GLU A 4 27.94 -5.70 -46.82
N LEU A 5 29.22 -5.35 -46.62
CA LEU A 5 29.74 -5.08 -45.27
C LEU A 5 29.13 -3.81 -44.68
N HIS A 6 28.90 -2.80 -45.50
CA HIS A 6 28.26 -1.55 -45.10
C HIS A 6 26.78 -1.77 -44.73
N ASN A 7 26.06 -2.56 -45.53
CA ASN A 7 24.67 -2.92 -45.26
C ASN A 7 24.52 -3.75 -43.97
N MET A 8 25.40 -4.73 -43.76
CA MET A 8 25.40 -5.54 -42.51
C MET A 8 25.68 -4.68 -41.25
N ARG A 9 26.58 -3.72 -41.35
CA ARG A 9 26.84 -2.77 -40.25
C ARG A 9 25.62 -1.92 -39.93
N LYS A 10 24.93 -1.44 -40.97
CA LYS A 10 23.71 -0.65 -40.82
C LYS A 10 22.60 -1.43 -40.18
N GLU A 11 22.38 -2.67 -40.63
CA GLU A 11 21.38 -3.56 -40.03
C GLU A 11 21.70 -3.90 -38.55
N MET A 12 22.99 -4.04 -38.24
CA MET A 12 23.43 -4.30 -36.87
C MET A 12 23.24 -3.09 -35.94
N GLU A 13 23.45 -1.88 -36.45
CA GLU A 13 23.17 -0.63 -35.73
C GLU A 13 21.67 -0.42 -35.51
N GLU A 14 20.85 -0.71 -36.51
CA GLU A 14 19.38 -0.65 -36.41
C GLU A 14 18.85 -1.68 -35.40
N LEU A 15 19.38 -2.90 -35.38
CA LEU A 15 19.04 -3.93 -34.38
C LEU A 15 19.46 -3.53 -32.98
N LYS A 16 20.65 -2.95 -32.81
CA LYS A 16 21.11 -2.47 -31.51
C LYS A 16 20.23 -1.35 -30.97
N SER A 17 19.83 -0.42 -31.84
CA SER A 17 18.92 0.68 -31.49
C SER A 17 17.54 0.15 -31.09
N ALA A 18 16.99 -0.80 -31.84
CA ALA A 18 15.70 -1.44 -31.55
C ALA A 18 15.71 -2.21 -30.22
N ILE A 19 16.82 -2.90 -29.91
CA ILE A 19 17.00 -3.61 -28.63
C ILE A 19 17.08 -2.61 -27.47
N LYS A 20 17.78 -1.50 -27.65
CA LYS A 20 17.92 -0.43 -26.66
C LYS A 20 16.57 0.23 -26.37
N ASP A 21 15.81 0.54 -27.42
CA ASP A 21 14.49 1.15 -27.30
C ASP A 21 13.49 0.22 -26.59
N LYS A 22 13.47 -1.07 -26.93
CA LYS A 22 12.67 -2.08 -26.23
C LYS A 22 13.10 -2.29 -24.77
N GLY A 23 14.38 -2.20 -24.49
CA GLY A 23 14.91 -2.25 -23.14
C GLY A 23 14.44 -1.05 -22.32
N GLN A 24 14.41 0.13 -22.93
CA GLN A 24 13.93 1.34 -22.29
C GLN A 24 12.42 1.31 -22.06
N GLU A 25 11.64 0.88 -23.05
CA GLU A 25 10.19 0.70 -22.90
C GLU A 25 9.83 -0.32 -21.79
N ASN A 26 10.59 -1.42 -21.69
CA ASN A 26 10.41 -2.38 -20.61
C ASN A 26 10.76 -1.79 -19.25
N LEU A 27 11.83 -1.00 -19.17
CA LEU A 27 12.23 -0.34 -17.93
C LEU A 27 11.20 0.71 -17.52
N ASP A 28 10.73 1.51 -18.45
CA ASP A 28 9.68 2.50 -18.22
C ASP A 28 8.36 1.83 -17.81
N GLY A 29 8.02 0.70 -18.43
CA GLY A 29 6.88 -0.12 -18.02
C GLY A 29 7.04 -0.75 -16.64
N MET A 30 8.24 -1.13 -16.24
CA MET A 30 8.53 -1.60 -14.88
C MET A 30 8.48 -0.45 -13.86
N ILE A 31 8.94 0.72 -14.23
CA ILE A 31 8.86 1.94 -13.39
C ILE A 31 7.41 2.38 -13.25
N GLN A 32 6.62 2.32 -14.31
CA GLN A 32 5.18 2.63 -14.26
C GLN A 32 4.39 1.65 -13.40
N ARG A 33 4.83 0.40 -13.25
CA ARG A 33 4.23 -0.56 -12.31
C ARG A 33 4.47 -0.21 -10.84
N THR A 34 5.39 0.70 -10.56
CA THR A 34 5.62 1.27 -9.23
C THR A 34 4.92 2.62 -9.08
N ASP A 35 3.94 2.93 -9.93
CA ASP A 35 3.14 4.14 -9.79
C ASP A 35 2.53 4.20 -8.40
N SER A 36 2.74 5.33 -7.75
CA SER A 36 2.25 5.58 -6.41
C SER A 36 0.72 5.51 -6.34
N PRO A 37 0.14 4.91 -5.30
CA PRO A 37 -1.31 4.91 -5.11
C PRO A 37 -1.88 6.31 -4.84
N PHE A 38 -1.03 7.29 -4.62
CA PHE A 38 -1.43 8.65 -4.26
C PHE A 38 -1.84 9.49 -5.46
N THR A 39 -2.78 10.41 -5.24
CA THR A 39 -3.12 11.43 -6.21
C THR A 39 -1.95 12.41 -6.40
N ASN A 40 -1.95 13.15 -7.51
CA ASN A 40 -0.93 14.17 -7.78
C ASN A 40 -0.91 15.26 -6.70
N GLU A 41 -2.05 15.59 -6.12
CA GLU A 41 -2.16 16.56 -5.02
C GLU A 41 -1.38 16.08 -3.79
N VAL A 42 -1.52 14.82 -3.44
CA VAL A 42 -0.76 14.20 -2.34
C VAL A 42 0.74 14.17 -2.64
N LEU A 43 1.12 13.75 -3.84
CA LEU A 43 2.54 13.63 -4.24
C LEU A 43 3.25 14.99 -4.30
N ASN A 44 2.56 16.02 -4.77
CA ASN A 44 3.13 17.34 -5.01
C ASN A 44 3.00 18.29 -3.81
N HIS A 45 2.34 17.84 -2.75
CA HIS A 45 2.20 18.65 -1.53
C HIS A 45 3.57 18.99 -0.94
N PRO A 46 3.87 20.28 -0.67
CA PRO A 46 5.17 20.68 -0.14
C PRO A 46 5.39 20.11 1.27
N LEU A 47 6.61 19.64 1.50
CA LEU A 47 7.02 19.12 2.80
C LEU A 47 7.66 20.24 3.61
N SER A 48 7.23 20.41 4.87
CA SER A 48 7.83 21.37 5.77
C SER A 48 9.32 21.01 6.04
N PRO A 49 10.23 22.00 6.04
CA PRO A 49 11.64 21.74 6.41
C PRO A 49 11.82 21.21 7.84
N LYS A 50 10.83 21.47 8.69
CA LYS A 50 10.81 21.00 10.09
C LYS A 50 10.21 19.62 10.25
N PHE A 51 9.65 19.03 9.20
CA PHE A 51 9.07 17.70 9.26
C PHE A 51 10.13 16.66 9.60
N ARG A 52 9.77 15.75 10.50
CA ARG A 52 10.57 14.58 10.86
C ARG A 52 9.72 13.33 10.76
N LEU A 53 10.26 12.28 10.16
CA LEU A 53 9.63 10.97 10.17
C LEU A 53 9.41 10.51 11.61
N PRO A 54 8.22 9.96 11.94
CA PRO A 54 7.95 9.50 13.29
C PRO A 54 8.88 8.34 13.66
N GLN A 55 9.39 8.37 14.89
CA GLN A 55 10.14 7.28 15.49
C GLN A 55 9.16 6.19 15.93
N LEU A 56 8.73 5.39 14.98
CA LEU A 56 7.74 4.34 15.18
C LEU A 56 8.33 3.01 14.74
N GLN A 57 8.10 1.98 15.58
CA GLN A 57 8.47 0.63 15.21
C GLN A 57 7.68 0.17 13.98
N SER A 58 8.37 -0.37 12.98
CA SER A 58 7.72 -0.88 11.76
C SER A 58 6.62 -1.87 12.08
N TYR A 59 5.52 -1.75 11.35
CA TYR A 59 4.43 -2.72 11.42
C TYR A 59 4.90 -4.08 10.87
N ASP A 60 4.58 -5.11 11.62
CA ASP A 60 4.64 -6.50 11.19
C ASP A 60 3.28 -7.17 11.47
N ASP A 61 3.03 -8.31 10.85
CA ASP A 61 1.75 -9.02 10.94
C ASP A 61 1.39 -9.52 12.36
N SER A 62 2.32 -9.44 13.32
CA SER A 62 2.08 -9.85 14.71
C SER A 62 1.42 -8.77 15.55
N LYS A 63 1.40 -7.52 15.07
CA LYS A 63 0.87 -6.37 15.79
C LYS A 63 -0.55 -6.04 15.38
N ASP A 64 -1.26 -5.33 16.27
CA ASP A 64 -2.57 -4.79 15.96
C ASP A 64 -2.45 -3.65 14.93
N PRO A 65 -3.08 -3.78 13.74
CA PRO A 65 -3.03 -2.74 12.74
C PRO A 65 -3.70 -1.44 13.19
N LEU A 66 -4.74 -1.52 14.02
CA LEU A 66 -5.42 -0.33 14.53
C LEU A 66 -4.53 0.46 15.48
N ASP A 67 -3.86 -0.21 16.42
CA ASP A 67 -2.89 0.43 17.32
C ASP A 67 -1.76 1.12 16.55
N HIS A 68 -1.27 0.49 15.49
CA HIS A 68 -0.24 1.08 14.66
C HIS A 68 -0.69 2.38 14.01
N ILE A 69 -1.90 2.38 13.44
CA ILE A 69 -2.48 3.56 12.79
C ILE A 69 -2.74 4.68 13.82
N GLU A 70 -3.30 4.35 14.97
CA GLU A 70 -3.59 5.34 16.03
C GLU A 70 -2.32 5.98 16.56
N LEU A 71 -1.28 5.20 16.82
CA LEU A 71 0.00 5.72 17.26
C LEU A 71 0.66 6.59 16.19
N PHE A 72 0.63 6.15 14.93
CA PHE A 72 1.12 6.95 13.81
C PHE A 72 0.40 8.29 13.72
N LYS A 73 -0.93 8.29 13.75
CA LYS A 73 -1.74 9.53 13.73
C LYS A 73 -1.37 10.46 14.87
N THR A 74 -1.23 9.92 16.07
CA THR A 74 -0.87 10.71 17.26
C THR A 74 0.47 11.40 17.08
N LEU A 75 1.49 10.66 16.63
CA LEU A 75 2.82 11.22 16.39
C LEU A 75 2.82 12.29 15.30
N MET A 76 2.04 12.09 14.25
CA MET A 76 1.94 13.05 13.15
C MET A 76 1.17 14.31 13.56
N LEU A 77 0.10 14.18 14.36
CA LEU A 77 -0.66 15.30 14.88
C LEU A 77 0.16 16.19 15.83
N LEU A 78 1.09 15.60 16.59
CA LEU A 78 2.02 16.36 17.43
C LEU A 78 2.92 17.29 16.61
N GLN A 79 3.16 16.98 15.36
CA GLN A 79 3.91 17.80 14.42
C GLN A 79 3.01 18.75 13.61
N MET A 80 1.71 18.76 13.88
CA MET A 80 0.70 19.50 13.09
C MET A 80 0.75 19.13 11.60
N THR A 81 0.98 17.85 11.30
CA THR A 81 1.16 17.35 9.94
C THR A 81 -0.18 17.26 9.21
N LEU A 82 -0.20 17.70 7.97
CA LEU A 82 -1.37 17.62 7.10
C LEU A 82 -1.56 16.19 6.56
N ASP A 83 -2.79 15.93 6.11
CA ASP A 83 -3.22 14.63 5.62
C ASP A 83 -2.35 14.08 4.48
N GLU A 84 -1.99 14.93 3.53
CA GLU A 84 -1.15 14.60 2.39
C GLU A 84 0.24 14.10 2.81
N VAL A 85 0.82 14.72 3.82
CA VAL A 85 2.12 14.32 4.37
C VAL A 85 1.99 13.02 5.15
N MET A 86 0.91 12.82 5.88
CA MET A 86 0.61 11.56 6.57
C MET A 86 0.52 10.39 5.59
N CYS A 87 -0.18 10.58 4.46
CA CYS A 87 -0.25 9.59 3.38
C CYS A 87 1.14 9.17 2.88
N ARG A 88 2.02 10.13 2.67
CA ARG A 88 3.37 9.88 2.15
C ARG A 88 4.32 9.28 3.19
N ALA A 89 4.09 9.55 4.46
CA ALA A 89 4.95 9.09 5.55
C ALA A 89 4.61 7.67 6.02
N ILE A 90 3.34 7.26 6.02
CA ILE A 90 2.92 5.96 6.55
C ILE A 90 3.62 4.76 5.90
N PRO A 91 3.88 4.72 4.58
CA PRO A 91 4.56 3.58 3.96
C PRO A 91 5.94 3.28 4.54
N THR A 92 6.61 4.28 5.09
CA THR A 92 7.93 4.11 5.72
C THR A 92 7.88 3.25 6.98
N THR A 93 6.71 3.15 7.59
CA THR A 93 6.45 2.37 8.80
C THR A 93 5.85 0.99 8.52
N LEU A 94 5.60 0.66 7.27
CA LEU A 94 4.88 -0.54 6.85
C LEU A 94 5.80 -1.61 6.25
N LYS A 95 6.91 -1.92 6.92
CA LYS A 95 7.89 -2.87 6.39
C LYS A 95 7.29 -4.23 6.06
N GLY A 96 6.43 -4.77 6.93
CA GLY A 96 5.72 -6.04 6.72
C GLY A 96 4.51 -5.94 5.79
N ALA A 97 4.06 -4.74 5.47
CA ALA A 97 2.84 -4.49 4.69
C ALA A 97 3.12 -3.94 3.28
N ARG A 98 4.38 -3.95 2.82
CA ARG A 98 4.77 -3.41 1.51
C ARG A 98 4.08 -4.09 0.34
N VAL A 99 3.86 -5.40 0.43
CA VAL A 99 3.19 -6.17 -0.63
C VAL A 99 1.74 -5.71 -0.79
N TRP A 100 1.04 -5.50 0.33
CA TRP A 100 -0.31 -4.94 0.30
C TRP A 100 -0.32 -3.53 -0.32
N PHE A 101 0.58 -2.67 0.15
CA PHE A 101 0.68 -1.29 -0.35
C PHE A 101 0.93 -1.24 -1.87
N SER A 102 1.79 -2.11 -2.38
CA SER A 102 2.10 -2.18 -3.80
C SER A 102 0.92 -2.63 -4.69
N LYS A 103 -0.09 -3.26 -4.10
CA LYS A 103 -1.30 -3.71 -4.82
C LYS A 103 -2.39 -2.65 -4.91
N ILE A 104 -2.24 -1.53 -4.21
CA ILE A 104 -3.20 -0.43 -4.29
C ILE A 104 -3.10 0.20 -5.68
N PRO A 105 -4.23 0.35 -6.41
CA PRO A 105 -4.21 0.97 -7.72
C PRO A 105 -3.63 2.38 -7.69
N PRO A 106 -2.91 2.81 -8.75
CA PRO A 106 -2.31 4.14 -8.78
C PRO A 106 -3.36 5.25 -8.79
N GLY A 107 -3.05 6.36 -8.11
CA GLY A 107 -3.81 7.60 -8.16
C GLY A 107 -5.15 7.61 -7.44
N ILE A 108 -5.46 6.59 -6.62
CA ILE A 108 -6.77 6.51 -5.93
C ILE A 108 -6.78 7.06 -4.51
N VAL A 109 -5.63 7.15 -3.85
CA VAL A 109 -5.54 7.62 -2.46
C VAL A 109 -5.38 9.13 -2.43
N ALA A 110 -6.44 9.84 -2.02
CA ALA A 110 -6.47 11.29 -1.89
C ALA A 110 -6.36 11.75 -0.44
N VAL A 111 -6.81 10.96 0.52
CA VAL A 111 -6.83 11.28 1.95
C VAL A 111 -6.30 10.11 2.78
N PHE A 112 -5.73 10.43 3.94
CA PHE A 112 -5.17 9.43 4.85
C PHE A 112 -6.21 8.43 5.37
N GLU A 113 -7.45 8.86 5.54
CA GLU A 113 -8.53 7.99 5.99
C GLU A 113 -8.76 6.80 5.05
N GLN A 114 -8.71 7.02 3.74
CA GLN A 114 -8.83 5.93 2.75
C GLN A 114 -7.75 4.88 2.93
N LEU A 115 -6.51 5.33 3.08
CA LEU A 115 -5.34 4.46 3.24
C LEU A 115 -5.39 3.70 4.57
N SER A 116 -5.69 4.40 5.67
CA SER A 116 -5.76 3.81 7.00
C SER A 116 -6.89 2.79 7.14
N LYS A 117 -8.07 3.09 6.60
CA LYS A 117 -9.19 2.13 6.58
C LYS A 117 -8.87 0.89 5.75
N GLY A 118 -8.28 1.06 4.58
CA GLY A 118 -7.84 -0.05 3.74
C GLY A 118 -6.82 -0.94 4.42
N PHE A 119 -5.85 -0.35 5.09
CA PHE A 119 -4.83 -1.05 5.87
C PHE A 119 -5.42 -1.86 7.03
N VAL A 120 -6.19 -1.20 7.88
CA VAL A 120 -6.81 -1.86 9.04
C VAL A 120 -7.73 -3.00 8.59
N ARG A 121 -8.55 -2.76 7.59
CA ARG A 121 -9.48 -3.77 7.06
C ARG A 121 -8.74 -5.00 6.51
N HIS A 122 -7.65 -4.80 5.82
CA HIS A 122 -6.86 -5.90 5.25
C HIS A 122 -6.16 -6.72 6.34
N PHE A 123 -5.49 -6.06 7.28
CA PHE A 123 -4.66 -6.74 8.28
C PHE A 123 -5.44 -7.25 9.50
N ILE A 124 -6.55 -6.64 9.85
CA ILE A 124 -7.49 -7.21 10.87
C ILE A 124 -8.02 -8.56 10.41
N GLY A 125 -8.43 -8.68 9.15
CA GLY A 125 -8.88 -9.95 8.57
C GLY A 125 -7.81 -11.04 8.65
N GLY A 126 -6.56 -10.70 8.33
CA GLY A 126 -5.41 -11.61 8.40
C GLY A 126 -5.09 -12.07 9.83
N GLN A 127 -5.14 -11.18 10.81
CA GLN A 127 -4.88 -11.52 12.21
C GLN A 127 -5.94 -12.46 12.80
N ARG A 128 -7.19 -12.31 12.41
CA ARG A 128 -8.29 -13.18 12.86
C ARG A 128 -8.15 -14.61 12.35
N GLN A 129 -7.59 -14.78 11.16
CA GLN A 129 -7.25 -16.11 10.63
C GLN A 129 -6.15 -16.80 11.44
N LYS A 130 -5.29 -16.04 12.10
CA LYS A 130 -4.22 -16.55 12.99
C LYS A 130 -4.67 -16.79 14.41
N LYS A 131 -5.81 -16.21 14.85
CA LYS A 131 -6.39 -16.47 16.16
C LYS A 131 -7.07 -17.84 16.15
N PRO A 132 -6.97 -18.63 17.26
CA PRO A 132 -7.68 -19.90 17.34
C PRO A 132 -9.17 -19.70 17.11
N THR A 133 -9.78 -20.62 16.38
CA THR A 133 -11.23 -20.63 16.08
C THR A 133 -12.11 -20.58 17.34
N SER A 134 -11.55 -20.85 18.52
CA SER A 134 -12.22 -20.72 19.81
C SER A 134 -12.84 -19.34 20.05
N HIS A 135 -12.26 -18.27 19.53
CA HIS A 135 -12.84 -16.93 19.68
C HIS A 135 -14.12 -16.75 18.85
N LEU A 136 -14.16 -17.31 17.66
CA LEU A 136 -15.35 -17.30 16.79
C LEU A 136 -16.43 -18.28 17.29
N LEU A 137 -16.03 -19.37 17.95
CA LEU A 137 -16.94 -20.33 18.54
C LEU A 137 -17.68 -19.79 19.78
N ASN A 138 -17.14 -18.74 20.39
CA ASN A 138 -17.82 -18.06 21.51
C ASN A 138 -18.95 -17.13 21.05
N ILE A 139 -19.06 -16.86 19.76
CA ILE A 139 -20.16 -16.11 19.16
C ILE A 139 -21.21 -17.15 18.72
N GLN A 140 -22.03 -17.59 19.65
CA GLN A 140 -23.13 -18.51 19.36
C GLN A 140 -24.43 -17.73 19.19
N GLN A 141 -25.26 -18.21 18.27
CA GLN A 141 -26.60 -17.69 18.12
C GLN A 141 -27.41 -18.02 19.39
N VAL A 142 -27.91 -16.98 20.04
CA VAL A 142 -28.77 -17.14 21.23
C VAL A 142 -30.15 -17.59 20.79
N GLU A 143 -30.75 -18.48 21.57
CA GLU A 143 -32.12 -18.96 21.29
C GLU A 143 -33.10 -17.78 21.23
N GLY A 144 -33.78 -17.62 20.09
CA GLY A 144 -34.66 -16.48 19.82
C GLY A 144 -34.01 -15.33 19.06
N GLU A 145 -32.70 -15.36 18.81
CA GLU A 145 -32.01 -14.37 17.99
C GLU A 145 -32.25 -14.64 16.50
N SER A 146 -32.61 -13.59 15.73
CA SER A 146 -32.74 -13.74 14.30
C SER A 146 -31.37 -13.94 13.65
N LEU A 147 -31.32 -14.73 12.57
CA LEU A 147 -30.10 -14.94 11.78
C LEU A 147 -29.45 -13.61 11.35
N ARG A 148 -30.26 -12.59 11.10
CA ARG A 148 -29.82 -11.26 10.72
C ARG A 148 -29.06 -10.56 11.86
N GLN A 149 -29.55 -10.68 13.09
CA GLN A 149 -28.90 -10.14 14.29
C GLN A 149 -27.58 -10.88 14.56
N TYR A 150 -27.60 -12.20 14.43
CA TYR A 150 -26.40 -13.03 14.58
C TYR A 150 -25.33 -12.66 13.55
N VAL A 151 -25.69 -12.52 12.27
CA VAL A 151 -24.77 -12.10 11.19
C VAL A 151 -24.23 -10.69 11.45
N THR A 152 -25.08 -9.77 11.93
CA THR A 152 -24.67 -8.40 12.27
C THR A 152 -23.66 -8.40 13.39
N GLN A 153 -23.88 -9.18 14.45
CA GLN A 153 -22.96 -9.34 15.56
C GLN A 153 -21.63 -9.97 15.11
N PHE A 154 -21.70 -11.01 14.31
CA PHE A 154 -20.54 -11.67 13.72
C PHE A 154 -19.70 -10.70 12.86
N ASN A 155 -20.34 -9.90 12.02
CA ASN A 155 -19.67 -8.89 11.21
C ASN A 155 -19.07 -7.77 12.06
N LYS A 156 -19.68 -7.41 13.19
CA LYS A 156 -19.16 -6.42 14.13
C LYS A 156 -17.86 -6.88 14.79
N GLU A 157 -17.74 -8.15 15.08
CA GLU A 157 -16.52 -8.76 15.60
C GLU A 157 -15.44 -8.95 14.52
N LEU A 158 -15.82 -8.95 13.23
CA LEU A 158 -14.92 -9.03 12.10
C LEU A 158 -14.33 -7.65 11.69
N LEU A 159 -14.94 -6.57 12.14
CA LEU A 159 -14.49 -5.20 11.91
C LEU A 159 -13.66 -4.70 13.10
#